data_0b0e5fa57271a57c31200ce9d98d5e38
#
_entry.id   0b0e5fa57271a57c31200ce9d98d5e38
#
_cell.length_a   1.000
_cell.length_b   1.000
_cell.length_c   1.000
_cell.angle_alpha   90.00
_cell.angle_beta   90.00
_cell.angle_gamma   90.00
#
_symmetry.space_group_name_H-M   'P 1'
#
loop_
_entity.id
_entity.type
_entity.pdbx_description
1 polymer ?
#
loop_
_entity_poly.entity_id
_entity_poly.type
_entity_poly.pdbx_seq_one_letter_code
_entity_poly.pdbx_strand_id
1 'polypeptide(L)'
;FNVKGGRCEFCEGDGIIKIEMHFLPDVYVPCDVCKGRRYNRETLEVKYKGKNIADVLDMTVEEGMAFFENHPRIRRKLQTLYDVGLGYIKIGQPSTQLSGGEAQRVKLATELSRRSTGRTIYVLDEPTTGLHTADVHKLIEVLQTFVEEGNTVVVIEHNLDMIKSADYIGRLVACGTPEQVAANKKSYTGAYLAKILERDRAYEEAACSDT
;
A
#
# COMPACT_ATOMS: atom_id res chain seq x y z
N PHE A 1 1.64 24.26 6.92
CA PHE A 1 2.20 23.34 5.95
C PHE A 1 1.38 23.26 4.65
N ASN A 2 0.08 23.16 4.73
CA ASN A 2 -0.81 23.02 3.57
C ASN A 2 -1.41 24.35 3.09
N VAL A 3 -1.00 25.46 3.68
CA VAL A 3 -1.50 26.80 3.34
C VAL A 3 -0.58 27.44 2.30
N LYS A 4 -1.15 28.18 1.33
CA LYS A 4 -0.37 29.02 0.42
C LYS A 4 0.52 29.97 1.25
N GLY A 5 1.83 30.02 0.94
CA GLY A 5 2.80 30.89 1.60
C GLY A 5 3.92 30.16 2.36
N GLY A 6 3.77 28.87 2.73
CA GLY A 6 4.85 28.09 3.38
C GLY A 6 5.55 27.09 2.47
N ARG A 7 4.92 26.74 1.35
CA ARG A 7 5.47 25.80 0.35
C ARG A 7 6.32 26.53 -0.68
N CYS A 8 7.17 25.77 -1.36
CA CYS A 8 7.79 26.24 -2.59
C CYS A 8 6.69 26.51 -3.63
N GLU A 9 6.60 27.75 -4.10
CA GLU A 9 5.55 28.13 -5.06
C GLU A 9 5.76 27.48 -6.43
N PHE A 10 6.98 27.17 -6.80
CA PHE A 10 7.33 26.60 -8.10
C PHE A 10 6.87 25.12 -8.25
N CYS A 11 7.06 24.29 -7.24
CA CYS A 11 6.64 22.89 -7.23
C CYS A 11 5.43 22.64 -6.33
N GLU A 12 4.77 23.68 -5.84
CA GLU A 12 3.60 23.62 -4.97
C GLU A 12 3.78 22.76 -3.72
N GLY A 13 5.03 22.48 -3.33
CA GLY A 13 5.38 21.66 -2.18
C GLY A 13 5.69 20.21 -2.50
N ASP A 14 5.68 19.79 -3.76
CA ASP A 14 5.97 18.40 -4.16
C ASP A 14 7.46 18.08 -4.09
N GLY A 15 8.34 19.11 -4.18
CA GLY A 15 9.78 18.96 -4.18
C GLY A 15 10.34 18.40 -5.49
N ILE A 16 9.48 17.91 -6.37
CA ILE A 16 9.81 17.33 -7.68
C ILE A 16 8.94 18.00 -8.76
N ILE A 17 9.42 17.96 -9.99
CA ILE A 17 8.71 18.41 -11.17
C ILE A 17 8.51 17.23 -12.09
N LYS A 18 7.28 17.01 -12.51
CA LYS A 18 6.93 16.02 -13.50
C LYS A 18 7.18 16.58 -14.90
N ILE A 19 8.02 15.92 -15.68
CA ILE A 19 8.24 16.22 -17.10
C ILE A 19 7.49 15.18 -17.91
N GLU A 20 6.40 15.58 -18.54
CA GLU A 20 5.60 14.72 -19.39
C GLU A 20 6.28 14.50 -20.75
N MET A 21 6.48 13.25 -21.13
CA MET A 21 7.02 12.87 -22.42
C MET A 21 5.96 12.10 -23.22
N HIS A 22 5.58 12.61 -24.39
CA HIS A 22 4.48 12.03 -25.19
C HIS A 22 4.64 10.57 -25.60
N PHE A 23 5.86 10.02 -25.63
CA PHE A 23 6.15 8.65 -26.08
C PHE A 23 7.01 7.84 -25.10
N LEU A 24 7.39 8.42 -23.97
CA LEU A 24 8.23 7.79 -22.94
C LEU A 24 7.56 7.94 -21.57
N PRO A 25 7.92 7.10 -20.59
CA PRO A 25 7.45 7.28 -19.22
C PRO A 25 7.80 8.67 -18.69
N ASP A 26 6.90 9.25 -17.91
CA ASP A 26 7.11 10.55 -17.27
C ASP A 26 8.38 10.53 -16.40
N VAL A 27 9.18 11.59 -16.50
CA VAL A 27 10.40 11.77 -15.71
C VAL A 27 10.14 12.73 -14.57
N TYR A 28 10.56 12.36 -13.38
CA TYR A 28 10.47 13.18 -12.18
C TYR A 28 11.85 13.71 -11.81
N VAL A 29 12.00 15.02 -11.81
CA VAL A 29 13.27 15.70 -11.45
C VAL A 29 13.10 16.53 -10.19
N PRO A 30 14.13 16.68 -9.34
CA PRO A 30 14.08 17.60 -8.20
C PRO A 30 13.78 19.02 -8.66
N CYS A 31 12.96 19.74 -7.90
CA CYS A 31 12.65 21.14 -8.18
C CYS A 31 13.93 22.01 -8.04
N ASP A 32 14.28 22.77 -9.07
CA ASP A 32 15.49 23.61 -9.09
C ASP A 32 15.45 24.75 -8.07
N VAL A 33 14.26 25.23 -7.71
CA VAL A 33 14.06 26.34 -6.78
C VAL A 33 14.27 25.89 -5.33
N CYS A 34 13.55 24.84 -4.89
CA CYS A 34 13.66 24.34 -3.52
C CYS A 34 14.65 23.18 -3.36
N LYS A 35 15.20 22.65 -4.46
CA LYS A 35 16.14 21.51 -4.49
C LYS A 35 15.63 20.30 -3.68
N GLY A 36 14.36 19.97 -3.90
CA GLY A 36 13.70 18.87 -3.23
C GLY A 36 13.18 19.15 -1.81
N ARG A 37 13.47 20.34 -1.24
CA ARG A 37 13.11 20.68 0.15
C ARG A 37 11.63 20.98 0.38
N ARG A 38 10.84 21.17 -0.67
CA ARG A 38 9.37 21.36 -0.65
C ARG A 38 8.86 22.68 -0.08
N TYR A 39 9.63 23.38 0.74
CA TYR A 39 9.23 24.58 1.47
C TYR A 39 10.05 25.79 1.06
N ASN A 40 9.50 26.97 1.30
CA ASN A 40 10.20 28.24 1.11
C ASN A 40 11.24 28.45 2.22
N ARG A 41 12.11 29.46 2.02
CA ARG A 41 13.22 29.75 2.93
C ARG A 41 12.73 30.11 4.33
N GLU A 42 11.68 30.90 4.46
CA GLU A 42 11.13 31.36 5.72
C GLU A 42 10.62 30.18 6.57
N THR A 43 9.92 29.22 5.95
CA THR A 43 9.48 28.00 6.63
C THR A 43 10.66 27.13 7.07
N LEU A 44 11.75 27.08 6.29
CA LEU A 44 12.93 26.29 6.62
C LEU A 44 13.79 26.93 7.74
N GLU A 45 13.59 28.20 8.07
CA GLU A 45 14.24 28.85 9.20
C GLU A 45 13.67 28.39 10.55
N VAL A 46 12.41 27.91 10.59
CA VAL A 46 11.78 27.34 11.78
C VAL A 46 12.38 25.99 12.13
N LYS A 47 12.91 25.86 13.34
CA LYS A 47 13.56 24.62 13.80
C LYS A 47 12.94 24.08 15.07
N TYR A 48 12.85 22.77 15.18
CA TYR A 48 12.56 22.02 16.38
C TYR A 48 13.68 21.03 16.67
N LYS A 49 14.24 21.03 17.88
CA LYS A 49 15.44 20.24 18.25
C LYS A 49 16.58 20.36 17.20
N GLY A 50 16.78 21.58 16.66
CA GLY A 50 17.83 21.89 15.66
C GLY A 50 17.51 21.46 14.22
N LYS A 51 16.42 20.79 13.95
CA LYS A 51 15.98 20.31 12.64
C LYS A 51 14.84 21.14 12.09
N ASN A 52 14.85 21.46 10.81
CA ASN A 52 13.72 22.06 10.10
C ASN A 52 12.81 20.96 9.51
N ILE A 53 11.72 21.37 8.89
CA ILE A 53 10.74 20.40 8.35
C ILE A 53 11.31 19.56 7.21
N ALA A 54 12.20 20.09 6.37
CA ALA A 54 12.83 19.31 5.31
C ALA A 54 13.77 18.23 5.90
N ASP A 55 14.52 18.58 6.95
CA ASP A 55 15.35 17.62 7.68
C ASP A 55 14.51 16.51 8.30
N VAL A 56 13.32 16.84 8.85
CA VAL A 56 12.39 15.87 9.42
C VAL A 56 11.79 14.95 8.35
N LEU A 57 11.46 15.49 7.19
CA LEU A 57 10.94 14.69 6.08
C LEU A 57 12.00 13.76 5.47
N ASP A 58 13.29 14.10 5.63
CA ASP A 58 14.40 13.27 5.16
C ASP A 58 14.80 12.16 6.16
N MET A 59 14.27 12.20 7.40
CA MET A 59 14.45 11.14 8.37
C MET A 59 13.71 9.87 7.94
N THR A 60 14.27 8.71 8.29
CA THR A 60 13.54 7.45 8.26
C THR A 60 12.42 7.44 9.31
N VAL A 61 11.46 6.53 9.17
CA VAL A 61 10.41 6.32 10.18
C VAL A 61 11.03 6.00 11.55
N GLU A 62 12.08 5.16 11.59
CA GLU A 62 12.79 4.79 12.79
C GLU A 62 13.48 5.98 13.47
N GLU A 63 14.21 6.79 12.70
CA GLU A 63 14.83 8.02 13.20
C GLU A 63 13.77 9.01 13.71
N GLY A 64 12.65 9.13 13.00
CA GLY A 64 11.52 9.97 13.40
C GLY A 64 10.88 9.54 14.71
N MET A 65 10.78 8.24 14.97
CA MET A 65 10.29 7.72 16.25
C MET A 65 11.17 8.16 17.44
N ALA A 66 12.48 8.09 17.29
CA ALA A 66 13.43 8.56 18.28
C ALA A 66 13.36 10.10 18.44
N PHE A 67 13.29 10.83 17.32
CA PHE A 67 13.22 12.29 17.34
C PHE A 67 11.95 12.81 18.03
N PHE A 68 10.80 12.16 17.81
CA PHE A 68 9.49 12.53 18.38
C PHE A 68 9.11 11.70 19.61
N GLU A 69 10.06 11.17 20.36
CA GLU A 69 9.81 10.34 21.57
C GLU A 69 8.82 11.00 22.57
N ASN A 70 8.93 12.33 22.75
CA ASN A 70 8.10 13.12 23.65
C ASN A 70 6.78 13.62 23.03
N HIS A 71 6.44 13.17 21.82
CA HIS A 71 5.21 13.53 21.10
C HIS A 71 4.35 12.29 20.82
N PRO A 72 3.55 11.80 21.78
CA PRO A 72 2.84 10.52 21.69
C PRO A 72 1.96 10.38 20.45
N ARG A 73 1.32 11.46 20.01
CA ARG A 73 0.44 11.46 18.83
C ARG A 73 1.22 11.22 17.52
N ILE A 74 2.42 11.79 17.39
CA ILE A 74 3.26 11.61 16.21
C ILE A 74 3.92 10.22 16.28
N ARG A 75 4.51 9.89 17.43
CA ARG A 75 5.17 8.62 17.67
C ARG A 75 4.25 7.44 17.38
N ARG A 76 2.99 7.47 17.82
CA ARG A 76 2.00 6.41 17.55
C ARG A 76 1.81 6.17 16.05
N LYS A 77 1.74 7.23 15.24
CA LYS A 77 1.60 7.11 13.78
C LYS A 77 2.85 6.55 13.11
N LEU A 78 4.04 6.94 13.58
CA LEU A 78 5.30 6.39 13.10
C LEU A 78 5.45 4.92 13.53
N GLN A 79 4.99 4.58 14.74
CA GLN A 79 4.96 3.22 15.25
C GLN A 79 4.16 2.30 14.33
N THR A 80 2.95 2.70 13.89
CA THR A 80 2.17 1.87 12.97
C THR A 80 2.86 1.61 11.63
N LEU A 81 3.66 2.57 11.12
CA LEU A 81 4.49 2.36 9.94
C LEU A 81 5.66 1.40 10.22
N TYR A 82 6.28 1.53 11.39
CA TYR A 82 7.37 0.66 11.80
C TYR A 82 6.89 -0.79 11.98
N ASP A 83 5.72 -0.99 12.59
CA ASP A 83 5.14 -2.31 12.86
C ASP A 83 4.82 -3.09 11.58
N VAL A 84 4.50 -2.40 10.48
CA VAL A 84 4.31 -3.03 9.16
C VAL A 84 5.62 -3.20 8.37
N GLY A 85 6.79 -3.05 9.01
CA GLY A 85 8.10 -3.23 8.38
C GLY A 85 8.54 -2.07 7.48
N LEU A 86 8.04 -0.85 7.72
CA LEU A 86 8.40 0.35 6.96
C LEU A 86 9.32 1.30 7.75
N GLY A 87 10.12 0.77 8.70
CA GLY A 87 11.03 1.56 9.51
C GLY A 87 12.09 2.31 8.71
N TYR A 88 12.51 1.76 7.59
CA TYR A 88 13.57 2.28 6.72
C TYR A 88 13.16 3.35 5.73
N ILE A 89 11.85 3.50 5.44
CA ILE A 89 11.38 4.51 4.47
C ILE A 89 11.50 5.91 5.06
N LYS A 90 11.73 6.91 4.21
CA LYS A 90 11.74 8.31 4.64
C LYS A 90 10.33 8.82 4.88
N ILE A 91 10.13 9.61 5.94
CA ILE A 91 8.84 10.20 6.29
C ILE A 91 8.26 11.03 5.12
N GLY A 92 9.13 11.71 4.38
CA GLY A 92 8.76 12.51 3.22
C GLY A 92 8.86 11.79 1.89
N GLN A 93 9.01 10.47 1.84
CA GLN A 93 9.17 9.73 0.58
C GLN A 93 7.93 9.89 -0.32
N PRO A 94 8.09 10.30 -1.59
CA PRO A 94 6.98 10.38 -2.54
C PRO A 94 6.36 9.00 -2.80
N SER A 95 5.04 8.95 -2.91
CA SER A 95 4.32 7.70 -3.18
C SER A 95 4.71 7.04 -4.50
N THR A 96 5.17 7.82 -5.48
CA THR A 96 5.66 7.34 -6.78
C THR A 96 6.98 6.56 -6.69
N GLN A 97 7.70 6.66 -5.57
CA GLN A 97 8.95 5.95 -5.32
C GLN A 97 8.76 4.70 -4.46
N LEU A 98 7.54 4.46 -3.98
CA LEU A 98 7.22 3.26 -3.23
C LEU A 98 7.01 2.08 -4.17
N SER A 99 7.57 0.93 -3.82
CA SER A 99 7.22 -0.35 -4.44
C SER A 99 5.75 -0.71 -4.17
N GLY A 100 5.17 -1.61 -4.97
CA GLY A 100 3.79 -2.07 -4.77
C GLY A 100 3.55 -2.59 -3.34
N GLY A 101 4.48 -3.40 -2.80
CA GLY A 101 4.39 -3.92 -1.44
C GLY A 101 4.50 -2.82 -0.37
N GLU A 102 5.38 -1.82 -0.54
CA GLU A 102 5.49 -0.68 0.38
C GLU A 102 4.21 0.16 0.38
N ALA A 103 3.66 0.45 -0.81
CA ALA A 103 2.41 1.20 -0.94
C ALA A 103 1.23 0.46 -0.26
N GLN A 104 1.18 -0.87 -0.38
CA GLN A 104 0.19 -1.71 0.29
C GLN A 104 0.34 -1.65 1.82
N ARG A 105 1.57 -1.75 2.34
CA ARG A 105 1.85 -1.64 3.77
C ARG A 105 1.54 -0.24 4.34
N VAL A 106 1.76 0.83 3.58
CA VAL A 106 1.33 2.19 3.99
C VAL A 106 -0.19 2.26 4.14
N LYS A 107 -0.96 1.63 3.23
CA LYS A 107 -2.42 1.52 3.39
C LYS A 107 -2.78 0.71 4.63
N LEU A 108 -2.11 -0.41 4.86
CA LEU A 108 -2.31 -1.25 6.05
C LEU A 108 -2.05 -0.47 7.35
N ALA A 109 -0.93 0.26 7.45
CA ALA A 109 -0.62 1.14 8.57
C ALA A 109 -1.70 2.23 8.79
N THR A 110 -2.29 2.73 7.71
CA THR A 110 -3.39 3.69 7.78
C THR A 110 -4.63 3.06 8.42
N GLU A 111 -4.97 1.83 8.05
CA GLU A 111 -6.10 1.10 8.64
C GLU A 111 -5.85 0.76 10.12
N LEU A 112 -4.63 0.32 10.48
CA LEU A 112 -4.21 0.12 11.88
C LEU A 112 -4.35 1.36 12.74
N SER A 113 -4.15 2.55 12.16
CA SER A 113 -4.31 3.81 12.90
C SER A 113 -5.76 4.19 13.18
N ARG A 114 -6.73 3.51 12.54
CA ARG A 114 -8.18 3.73 12.71
C ARG A 114 -8.73 2.83 13.82
N ARG A 115 -9.90 3.18 14.32
CA ARG A 115 -10.63 2.32 15.26
C ARG A 115 -11.26 1.17 14.49
N SER A 116 -10.93 -0.06 14.85
CA SER A 116 -11.52 -1.25 14.27
C SER A 116 -13.03 -1.33 14.55
N THR A 117 -13.78 -1.79 13.56
CA THR A 117 -15.22 -2.07 13.68
C THR A 117 -15.52 -3.55 13.90
N GLY A 118 -14.53 -4.43 13.76
CA GLY A 118 -14.68 -5.89 13.85
C GLY A 118 -15.53 -6.52 12.73
N ARG A 119 -15.74 -5.81 11.61
CA ARG A 119 -16.57 -6.27 10.48
C ARG A 119 -15.96 -5.94 9.12
N THR A 120 -14.64 -5.87 9.06
CA THR A 120 -13.92 -5.51 7.84
C THR A 120 -13.27 -6.75 7.24
N ILE A 121 -13.26 -6.85 5.91
CA ILE A 121 -12.48 -7.84 5.17
C ILE A 121 -11.29 -7.13 4.56
N TYR A 122 -10.11 -7.58 4.90
CA TYR A 122 -8.83 -7.12 4.33
C TYR A 122 -8.36 -8.17 3.32
N VAL A 123 -8.09 -7.74 2.09
CA VAL A 123 -7.52 -8.59 1.04
C VAL A 123 -6.13 -8.05 0.72
N LEU A 124 -5.12 -8.88 0.92
CA LEU A 124 -3.72 -8.55 0.74
C LEU A 124 -3.12 -9.47 -0.32
N ASP A 125 -2.42 -8.87 -1.27
CA ASP A 125 -1.74 -9.58 -2.35
C ASP A 125 -0.23 -9.46 -2.16
N GLU A 126 0.43 -10.59 -1.89
CA GLU A 126 1.86 -10.72 -1.63
C GLU A 126 2.44 -9.65 -0.67
N PRO A 127 1.85 -9.45 0.53
CA PRO A 127 2.26 -8.37 1.41
C PRO A 127 3.68 -8.54 1.99
N THR A 128 4.27 -9.74 1.88
CA THR A 128 5.65 -10.00 2.33
C THR A 128 6.71 -9.65 1.29
N THR A 129 6.32 -9.25 0.07
CA THR A 129 7.27 -8.93 -1.01
C THR A 129 8.24 -7.82 -0.58
N GLY A 130 9.54 -8.12 -0.69
CA GLY A 130 10.62 -7.18 -0.34
C GLY A 130 10.85 -7.01 1.16
N LEU A 131 10.24 -7.84 2.03
CA LEU A 131 10.50 -7.84 3.46
C LEU A 131 11.64 -8.78 3.85
N HIS A 132 12.42 -8.36 4.84
CA HIS A 132 13.32 -9.25 5.55
C HIS A 132 12.51 -10.16 6.49
N THR A 133 13.01 -11.36 6.79
CA THR A 133 12.30 -12.36 7.62
C THR A 133 11.82 -11.80 8.96
N ALA A 134 12.59 -10.94 9.61
CA ALA A 134 12.19 -10.30 10.87
C ALA A 134 10.97 -9.37 10.73
N ASP A 135 10.82 -8.71 9.57
CA ASP A 135 9.70 -7.83 9.30
C ASP A 135 8.45 -8.61 8.87
N VAL A 136 8.63 -9.80 8.27
CA VAL A 136 7.53 -10.74 8.01
C VAL A 136 6.84 -11.13 9.33
N HIS A 137 7.59 -11.44 10.36
CA HIS A 137 7.02 -11.79 11.68
C HIS A 137 6.21 -10.64 12.28
N LYS A 138 6.73 -9.41 12.22
CA LYS A 138 5.98 -8.22 12.67
C LYS A 138 4.68 -8.04 11.89
N LEU A 139 4.73 -8.23 10.56
CA LEU A 139 3.53 -8.14 9.73
C LEU A 139 2.50 -9.21 10.12
N ILE A 140 2.93 -10.44 10.40
CA ILE A 140 2.05 -11.52 10.89
C ILE A 140 1.36 -11.11 12.20
N GLU A 141 2.10 -10.59 13.18
CA GLU A 141 1.55 -10.12 14.46
C GLU A 141 0.48 -9.04 14.25
N VAL A 142 0.76 -8.10 13.35
CA VAL A 142 -0.18 -7.05 12.96
C VAL A 142 -1.46 -7.61 12.33
N LEU A 143 -1.33 -8.58 11.42
CA LEU A 143 -2.51 -9.21 10.78
C LEU A 143 -3.32 -10.03 11.77
N GLN A 144 -2.66 -10.72 12.71
CA GLN A 144 -3.33 -11.43 13.80
C GLN A 144 -4.13 -10.48 14.70
N THR A 145 -3.57 -9.30 15.01
CA THR A 145 -4.32 -8.27 15.76
C THR A 145 -5.63 -7.90 15.06
N PHE A 146 -5.65 -7.76 13.73
CA PHE A 146 -6.89 -7.51 13.00
C PHE A 146 -7.91 -8.65 13.13
N VAL A 147 -7.45 -9.90 13.09
CA VAL A 147 -8.32 -11.07 13.24
C VAL A 147 -8.89 -11.13 14.66
N GLU A 148 -8.07 -10.88 15.69
CA GLU A 148 -8.49 -10.83 17.10
C GLU A 148 -9.53 -9.74 17.35
N GLU A 149 -9.46 -8.63 16.63
CA GLU A 149 -10.45 -7.56 16.64
C GLU A 149 -11.77 -7.92 15.91
N GLY A 150 -11.91 -9.14 15.41
CA GLY A 150 -13.11 -9.67 14.76
C GLY A 150 -13.18 -9.43 13.25
N ASN A 151 -12.11 -8.96 12.62
CA ASN A 151 -12.06 -8.78 11.17
C ASN A 151 -11.66 -10.08 10.46
N THR A 152 -11.85 -10.10 9.15
CA THR A 152 -11.41 -11.21 8.28
C THR A 152 -10.22 -10.75 7.45
N VAL A 153 -9.15 -11.52 7.46
CA VAL A 153 -7.95 -11.24 6.65
C VAL A 153 -7.76 -12.36 5.63
N VAL A 154 -7.75 -11.99 4.36
CA VAL A 154 -7.48 -12.90 3.24
C VAL A 154 -6.14 -12.50 2.63
N VAL A 155 -5.19 -13.43 2.59
CA VAL A 155 -3.84 -13.18 2.09
C VAL A 155 -3.55 -14.11 0.93
N ILE A 156 -3.09 -13.56 -0.18
CA ILE A 156 -2.52 -14.31 -1.29
C ILE A 156 -1.01 -14.31 -1.06
N GLU A 157 -0.42 -15.47 -0.81
CA GLU A 157 0.99 -15.57 -0.41
C GLU A 157 1.63 -16.90 -0.78
N HIS A 158 2.97 -16.87 -0.89
CA HIS A 158 3.82 -18.04 -1.04
C HIS A 158 4.89 -18.12 0.06
N ASN A 159 5.00 -17.12 0.92
CA ASN A 159 5.90 -17.12 2.08
C ASN A 159 5.41 -18.15 3.12
N LEU A 160 6.27 -19.12 3.46
CA LEU A 160 5.88 -20.22 4.33
C LEU A 160 5.58 -19.79 5.77
N ASP A 161 6.22 -18.75 6.29
CA ASP A 161 5.98 -18.27 7.65
C ASP A 161 4.61 -17.61 7.74
N MET A 162 4.22 -16.85 6.71
CA MET A 162 2.87 -16.31 6.60
C MET A 162 1.82 -17.42 6.44
N ILE A 163 2.07 -18.40 5.58
CA ILE A 163 1.15 -19.52 5.35
C ILE A 163 0.94 -20.33 6.63
N LYS A 164 1.98 -20.59 7.42
CA LYS A 164 1.89 -21.34 8.69
C LYS A 164 1.05 -20.63 9.75
N SER A 165 0.97 -19.30 9.71
CA SER A 165 0.21 -18.50 10.68
C SER A 165 -1.29 -18.40 10.36
N ALA A 166 -1.74 -18.93 9.22
CA ALA A 166 -3.13 -18.85 8.79
C ALA A 166 -4.02 -19.89 9.50
N ASP A 167 -5.22 -19.49 9.91
CA ASP A 167 -6.24 -20.38 10.47
C ASP A 167 -6.81 -21.32 9.41
N TYR A 168 -6.84 -20.89 8.16
CA TYR A 168 -7.36 -21.66 7.04
C TYR A 168 -6.54 -21.43 5.77
N ILE A 169 -6.18 -22.51 5.08
CA ILE A 169 -5.43 -22.47 3.84
C ILE A 169 -6.32 -22.97 2.70
N GLY A 170 -6.59 -22.08 1.74
CA GLY A 170 -7.24 -22.43 0.47
C GLY A 170 -6.23 -22.93 -0.56
N ARG A 171 -6.66 -23.82 -1.43
CA ARG A 171 -5.88 -24.33 -2.56
C ARG A 171 -6.47 -23.81 -3.87
N LEU A 172 -5.59 -23.37 -4.81
CA LEU A 172 -6.00 -23.14 -6.19
C LEU A 172 -6.47 -24.47 -6.81
N VAL A 173 -7.74 -24.55 -7.17
CA VAL A 173 -8.38 -25.78 -7.65
C VAL A 173 -8.37 -25.88 -9.17
N ALA A 174 -8.37 -24.73 -9.87
CA ALA A 174 -8.37 -24.64 -11.33
C ALA A 174 -7.65 -23.40 -11.82
N CYS A 175 -6.93 -23.52 -12.93
CA CYS A 175 -6.36 -22.43 -13.70
C CYS A 175 -6.52 -22.76 -15.18
N GLY A 176 -6.60 -21.74 -16.04
CA GLY A 176 -6.76 -21.89 -17.48
C GLY A 176 -7.73 -20.88 -18.07
N THR A 177 -8.21 -21.13 -19.29
CA THR A 177 -9.23 -20.29 -19.92
C THR A 177 -10.56 -20.39 -19.16
N PRO A 178 -11.48 -19.42 -19.32
CA PRO A 178 -12.79 -19.47 -18.69
C PRO A 178 -13.51 -20.80 -18.90
N GLU A 179 -13.44 -21.39 -20.11
CA GLU A 179 -14.07 -22.66 -20.45
C GLU A 179 -13.40 -23.84 -19.73
N GLN A 180 -12.08 -23.83 -19.61
CA GLN A 180 -11.32 -24.85 -18.89
C GLN A 180 -11.62 -24.82 -17.39
N VAL A 181 -11.75 -23.64 -16.80
CA VAL A 181 -12.12 -23.46 -15.40
C VAL A 181 -13.58 -23.86 -15.17
N ALA A 182 -14.49 -23.53 -16.11
CA ALA A 182 -15.90 -23.91 -16.07
C ALA A 182 -16.09 -25.44 -16.15
N ALA A 183 -15.23 -26.14 -16.89
CA ALA A 183 -15.28 -27.61 -16.99
C ALA A 183 -14.79 -28.33 -15.71
N ASN A 184 -14.11 -27.64 -14.80
CA ASN A 184 -13.59 -28.25 -13.58
C ASN A 184 -14.67 -28.36 -12.49
N LYS A 185 -15.22 -29.57 -12.32
CA LYS A 185 -16.28 -29.87 -11.32
C LYS A 185 -15.90 -29.61 -9.86
N LYS A 186 -14.60 -29.46 -9.55
CA LYS A 186 -14.12 -29.15 -8.20
C LYS A 186 -14.00 -27.62 -7.94
N SER A 187 -14.20 -26.81 -8.96
CA SER A 187 -14.12 -25.36 -8.88
C SER A 187 -15.49 -24.73 -8.66
N TYR A 188 -15.71 -24.10 -7.52
CA TYR A 188 -16.92 -23.30 -7.29
C TYR A 188 -17.03 -22.13 -8.27
N THR A 189 -15.92 -21.44 -8.54
CA THR A 189 -15.85 -20.40 -9.58
C THR A 189 -16.22 -20.97 -10.95
N GLY A 190 -15.74 -22.18 -11.28
CA GLY A 190 -16.08 -22.87 -12.52
C GLY A 190 -17.58 -23.12 -12.66
N ALA A 191 -18.27 -23.52 -11.59
CA ALA A 191 -19.71 -23.76 -11.61
C ALA A 191 -20.54 -22.48 -11.88
N TYR A 192 -20.08 -21.33 -11.39
CA TYR A 192 -20.71 -20.04 -11.71
C TYR A 192 -20.38 -19.58 -13.13
N LEU A 193 -19.12 -19.75 -13.54
CA LEU A 193 -18.64 -19.36 -14.87
C LEU A 193 -19.33 -20.15 -15.98
N ALA A 194 -19.59 -21.44 -15.77
CA ALA A 194 -20.33 -22.29 -16.71
C ALA A 194 -21.69 -21.69 -17.06
N LYS A 195 -22.45 -21.23 -16.04
CA LYS A 195 -23.77 -20.60 -16.24
C LYS A 195 -23.70 -19.30 -17.04
N ILE A 196 -22.63 -18.51 -16.84
CA ILE A 196 -22.42 -17.25 -17.56
C ILE A 196 -22.10 -17.55 -19.02
N LEU A 197 -21.17 -18.50 -19.28
CA LEU A 197 -20.77 -18.89 -20.63
C LEU A 197 -21.94 -19.52 -21.42
N GLU A 198 -22.80 -20.31 -20.79
CA GLU A 198 -24.01 -20.86 -21.41
C GLU A 198 -24.98 -19.73 -21.80
N ARG A 199 -25.20 -18.78 -20.92
CA ARG A 199 -26.04 -17.61 -21.21
C ARG A 199 -25.50 -16.79 -22.35
N ASP A 200 -24.22 -16.50 -22.36
CA ASP A 200 -23.59 -15.65 -23.38
C ASP A 200 -23.62 -16.34 -24.77
N ARG A 201 -23.42 -17.65 -24.84
CA ARG A 201 -23.63 -18.46 -26.08
C ARG A 201 -25.04 -18.39 -26.60
N ALA A 202 -26.04 -18.47 -25.71
CA ALA A 202 -27.45 -18.37 -26.10
C ALA A 202 -27.77 -16.98 -26.66
N TYR A 203 -27.16 -15.92 -26.17
CA TYR A 203 -27.29 -14.57 -26.75
C TYR A 203 -26.62 -14.45 -28.12
N GLU A 204 -25.45 -15.05 -28.34
CA GLU A 204 -24.75 -15.05 -29.62
C GLU A 204 -25.54 -15.84 -30.68
N GLU A 205 -26.10 -17.01 -30.32
CA GLU A 205 -26.93 -17.83 -31.20
C GLU A 205 -28.23 -17.11 -31.60
N ALA A 206 -28.87 -16.39 -30.65
CA ALA A 206 -30.07 -15.62 -30.92
C ALA A 206 -29.76 -14.42 -31.85
N ALA A 207 -28.64 -13.73 -31.65
CA ALA A 207 -28.23 -12.61 -32.51
C ALA A 207 -27.85 -13.04 -33.93
N CYS A 208 -27.37 -14.30 -34.14
CA CYS A 208 -27.06 -14.85 -35.45
C CYS A 208 -28.29 -15.37 -36.21
N SER A 209 -29.42 -15.63 -35.51
CA SER A 209 -30.65 -16.13 -36.14
C SER A 209 -31.54 -15.01 -36.68
N ASP A 210 -31.27 -13.75 -36.30
CA ASP A 210 -32.03 -12.55 -36.76
C ASP A 210 -31.34 -11.82 -37.92
N THR A 211 -30.30 -12.40 -38.52
CA THR A 211 -29.63 -11.90 -39.73
C THR A 211 -29.83 -12.83 -40.89
#